data_d15346b47a7820ffa7ad4ea6886207f7
#
_entry.id   d15346b47a7820ffa7ad4ea6886207f7
#
_cell.length_a   1.000
_cell.length_b   1.000
_cell.length_c   1.000
_cell.angle_alpha   90.00
_cell.angle_beta   90.00
_cell.angle_gamma   90.00
#
_symmetry.space_group_name_H-M   'P 1'
#
loop_
_entity.id
_entity.type
_entity.pdbx_description
1 polymer ?
#
loop_
_entity_poly.entity_id
_entity_poly.type
_entity_poly.pdbx_seq_one_letter_code
_entity_poly.pdbx_strand_id
1 'polypeptide(L)'
;MFLLLGGGVLTSTWLAANAPAIAAAVEHARGPDQGGGVEGFGFLSAADAADVEAITAQIIPSGTTPGAREARAVRFADRALSSFFSDWARDFRSGLADFQSRFHAEHPAIPAFAAASADQQLAFLRQVEESSFFEMMRILTVLGTFSAPRYGGNDGQAGWKLLRFEDQHVFAPPFGYYDREYAGFVPYPGFRTWTAHEPPQHEGAGTPGTGGG
;
A
#
# COMPACT_ATOMS: atom_id res chain seq x y z
N MET A 1 -14.76 -11.42 1.85
CA MET A 1 -15.59 -11.16 3.03
C MET A 1 -14.77 -11.14 4.33
N PHE A 2 -13.43 -11.04 4.22
CA PHE A 2 -12.50 -10.91 5.35
C PHE A 2 -12.43 -9.51 5.97
N LEU A 3 -12.87 -8.50 5.24
CA LEU A 3 -12.86 -7.10 5.73
C LEU A 3 -13.85 -6.79 6.85
N LEU A 4 -14.78 -7.70 7.18
CA LEU A 4 -15.83 -7.47 8.18
C LEU A 4 -15.55 -8.09 9.56
N LEU A 5 -14.59 -8.99 9.70
CA LEU A 5 -14.23 -9.59 11.00
C LEU A 5 -12.93 -9.05 11.59
N GLY A 6 -12.12 -8.37 10.79
CA GLY A 6 -10.89 -7.70 11.21
C GLY A 6 -11.04 -6.18 11.35
N GLY A 7 -12.25 -5.66 11.58
CA GLY A 7 -12.50 -4.25 11.89
C GLY A 7 -11.93 -3.77 13.24
N GLY A 8 -11.08 -4.57 13.85
CA GLY A 8 -10.21 -4.21 14.93
C GLY A 8 -8.97 -3.52 14.38
N VAL A 9 -9.10 -2.26 14.13
CA VAL A 9 -8.22 -1.31 14.73
C VAL A 9 -6.96 -0.95 13.94
N LEU A 10 -7.13 -0.20 12.86
CA LEU A 10 -6.29 0.98 12.76
C LEU A 10 -6.85 2.01 13.77
N THR A 11 -6.77 1.71 15.06
CA THR A 11 -7.17 2.66 16.10
C THR A 11 -6.14 3.75 16.18
N SER A 12 -6.57 4.90 16.71
CA SER A 12 -5.67 5.98 17.14
C SER A 12 -4.49 5.46 17.97
N THR A 13 -4.69 4.41 18.75
CA THR A 13 -3.66 3.75 19.56
C THR A 13 -2.61 3.05 18.68
N TRP A 14 -3.01 2.32 17.65
CA TRP A 14 -2.08 1.70 16.71
C TRP A 14 -1.29 2.75 15.92
N LEU A 15 -1.97 3.79 15.42
CA LEU A 15 -1.32 4.92 14.74
C LEU A 15 -0.33 5.62 15.67
N ALA A 16 -0.67 5.84 16.93
CA ALA A 16 0.24 6.44 17.91
C ALA A 16 1.44 5.55 18.21
N ALA A 17 1.22 4.24 18.39
CA ALA A 17 2.30 3.28 18.63
C ALA A 17 3.26 3.14 17.45
N ASN A 18 2.76 3.31 16.22
CA ASN A 18 3.57 3.20 14.99
C ASN A 18 3.96 4.56 14.39
N ALA A 19 3.63 5.66 15.04
CA ALA A 19 3.94 7.01 14.57
C ALA A 19 5.43 7.22 14.23
N PRO A 20 6.40 6.72 15.00
CA PRO A 20 7.82 6.85 14.64
C PRO A 20 8.17 6.12 13.34
N ALA A 21 7.65 4.92 13.13
CA ALA A 21 7.87 4.15 11.90
C ALA A 21 7.20 4.82 10.69
N ILE A 22 6.01 5.36 10.88
CA ILE A 22 5.30 6.14 9.84
C ILE A 22 6.09 7.42 9.51
N ALA A 23 6.61 8.12 10.52
CA ALA A 23 7.44 9.30 10.30
C ALA A 23 8.73 8.97 9.55
N ALA A 24 9.43 7.89 9.93
CA ALA A 24 10.60 7.39 9.21
C ALA A 24 10.29 7.04 7.75
N ALA A 25 9.14 6.43 7.49
CA ALA A 25 8.67 6.13 6.14
C ALA A 25 8.44 7.41 5.32
N VAL A 26 7.86 8.44 5.92
CA VAL A 26 7.65 9.75 5.28
C VAL A 26 8.98 10.43 4.96
N GLU A 27 9.95 10.41 5.89
CA GLU A 27 11.28 10.98 5.65
C GLU A 27 12.04 10.22 4.56
N HIS A 28 11.96 8.87 4.56
CA HIS A 28 12.57 8.06 3.50
C HIS A 28 11.96 8.35 2.12
N ALA A 29 10.66 8.64 2.09
CA ALA A 29 9.96 9.00 0.85
C ALA A 29 10.34 10.38 0.31
N ARG A 30 10.82 11.28 1.17
CA ARG A 30 11.32 12.61 0.76
C ARG A 30 12.73 12.58 0.18
N GLY A 31 13.44 11.45 0.35
CA GLY A 31 14.75 11.24 -0.27
C GLY A 31 14.64 11.16 -1.80
N PRO A 32 15.76 11.34 -2.52
CA PRO A 32 15.78 11.22 -3.98
C PRO A 32 15.22 9.85 -4.38
N ASP A 33 14.36 9.88 -5.38
CA ASP A 33 13.67 8.71 -5.89
C ASP A 33 14.68 7.63 -6.31
N GLN A 34 14.90 6.65 -5.44
CA GLN A 34 15.74 5.47 -5.73
C GLN A 34 14.93 4.43 -6.53
N GLY A 35 14.01 4.92 -7.35
CA GLY A 35 13.17 4.13 -8.25
C GLY A 35 13.91 3.42 -9.39
N GLY A 36 15.22 3.30 -9.32
CA GLY A 36 16.05 2.50 -10.22
C GLY A 36 15.93 1.02 -9.90
N GLY A 37 15.04 0.34 -10.63
CA GLY A 37 14.76 -1.06 -10.46
C GLY A 37 15.99 -1.95 -10.53
N VAL A 38 16.36 -2.54 -9.41
CA VAL A 38 17.01 -3.84 -9.40
C VAL A 38 15.88 -4.86 -9.56
N GLU A 39 15.91 -5.68 -10.58
CA GLU A 39 14.91 -6.74 -10.88
C GLU A 39 14.89 -7.88 -9.83
N GLY A 40 15.44 -7.67 -8.64
CA GLY A 40 15.51 -8.64 -7.54
C GLY A 40 14.87 -8.13 -6.26
N PHE A 41 14.66 -9.05 -5.34
CA PHE A 41 14.32 -8.74 -3.95
C PHE A 41 15.61 -8.43 -3.18
N GLY A 42 15.57 -7.43 -2.29
CA GLY A 42 16.74 -7.04 -1.48
C GLY A 42 16.78 -7.73 -0.12
N PHE A 43 15.60 -8.04 0.43
CA PHE A 43 15.42 -8.66 1.74
C PHE A 43 14.98 -10.13 1.63
N LEU A 44 14.02 -10.42 0.75
CA LEU A 44 13.44 -11.74 0.56
C LEU A 44 14.25 -12.57 -0.43
N SER A 45 14.41 -13.86 -0.18
CA SER A 45 14.79 -14.80 -1.22
C SER A 45 13.64 -14.95 -2.25
N ALA A 46 13.90 -15.50 -3.41
CA ALA A 46 12.86 -15.76 -4.41
C ALA A 46 11.78 -16.72 -3.88
N ALA A 47 12.17 -17.71 -3.07
CA ALA A 47 11.24 -18.64 -2.44
C ALA A 47 10.37 -17.95 -1.38
N ASP A 48 10.98 -17.14 -0.51
CA ASP A 48 10.26 -16.37 0.52
C ASP A 48 9.30 -15.38 -0.13
N ALA A 49 9.73 -14.71 -1.19
CA ALA A 49 8.90 -13.77 -1.93
C ALA A 49 7.66 -14.45 -2.55
N ALA A 50 7.79 -15.68 -3.04
CA ALA A 50 6.65 -16.44 -3.55
C ALA A 50 5.63 -16.76 -2.45
N ASP A 51 6.10 -17.20 -1.27
CA ASP A 51 5.21 -17.46 -0.13
C ASP A 51 4.56 -16.16 0.39
N VAL A 52 5.33 -15.09 0.53
CA VAL A 52 4.82 -13.76 0.91
C VAL A 52 3.80 -13.24 -0.10
N GLU A 53 4.05 -13.39 -1.41
CA GLU A 53 3.07 -13.02 -2.45
C GLU A 53 1.78 -13.84 -2.33
N ALA A 54 1.89 -15.15 -2.07
CA ALA A 54 0.73 -16.00 -1.89
C ALA A 54 -0.09 -15.59 -0.65
N ILE A 55 0.58 -15.26 0.47
CA ILE A 55 -0.09 -14.76 1.68
C ILE A 55 -0.80 -13.42 1.39
N THR A 56 -0.10 -12.46 0.77
CA THR A 56 -0.70 -11.15 0.45
C THR A 56 -1.91 -11.28 -0.48
N ALA A 57 -1.85 -12.21 -1.44
CA ALA A 57 -2.94 -12.49 -2.38
C ALA A 57 -4.17 -13.13 -1.69
N GLN A 58 -4.00 -13.84 -0.57
CA GLN A 58 -5.12 -14.34 0.23
C GLN A 58 -5.72 -13.25 1.14
N ILE A 59 -4.92 -12.28 1.59
CA ILE A 59 -5.38 -11.18 2.44
C ILE A 59 -6.20 -10.17 1.63
N ILE A 60 -5.72 -9.77 0.45
CA ILE A 60 -6.45 -8.90 -0.50
C ILE A 60 -6.48 -9.61 -1.85
N PRO A 61 -7.48 -10.46 -2.07
CA PRO A 61 -7.53 -11.29 -3.26
C PRO A 61 -7.89 -10.48 -4.52
N SER A 62 -7.34 -10.92 -5.64
CA SER A 62 -7.72 -10.45 -6.96
C SER A 62 -9.01 -11.13 -7.43
N GLY A 63 -9.79 -10.43 -8.24
CA GLY A 63 -11.06 -10.93 -8.79
C GLY A 63 -11.53 -10.02 -9.91
N THR A 64 -12.77 -9.54 -9.81
CA THR A 64 -13.27 -8.46 -10.70
C THR A 64 -12.57 -7.13 -10.46
N THR A 65 -11.88 -7.00 -9.33
CA THR A 65 -11.06 -5.86 -8.94
C THR A 65 -9.62 -6.31 -8.70
N PRO A 66 -8.63 -5.41 -8.87
CA PRO A 66 -7.24 -5.72 -8.56
C PRO A 66 -7.08 -6.01 -7.06
N GLY A 67 -6.13 -6.91 -6.72
CA GLY A 67 -5.76 -7.24 -5.35
C GLY A 67 -4.31 -6.91 -5.03
N ALA A 68 -3.78 -7.53 -3.96
CA ALA A 68 -2.42 -7.32 -3.51
C ALA A 68 -1.36 -7.78 -4.54
N ARG A 69 -1.70 -8.75 -5.38
CA ARG A 69 -0.80 -9.25 -6.44
C ARG A 69 -0.59 -8.20 -7.51
N GLU A 70 -1.66 -7.60 -8.04
CA GLU A 70 -1.59 -6.52 -9.05
C GLU A 70 -0.95 -5.27 -8.46
N ALA A 71 -1.20 -4.99 -7.18
CA ALA A 71 -0.55 -3.91 -6.46
C ALA A 71 0.92 -4.19 -6.14
N ARG A 72 1.43 -5.40 -6.40
CA ARG A 72 2.79 -5.84 -6.04
C ARG A 72 3.14 -5.60 -4.58
N ALA A 73 2.22 -5.91 -3.67
CA ALA A 73 2.41 -5.70 -2.24
C ALA A 73 3.66 -6.40 -1.67
N VAL A 74 4.09 -7.52 -2.28
CA VAL A 74 5.34 -8.21 -1.93
C VAL A 74 6.58 -7.33 -2.12
N ARG A 75 6.61 -6.49 -3.15
CA ARG A 75 7.73 -5.56 -3.38
C ARG A 75 7.79 -4.46 -2.33
N PHE A 76 6.63 -3.98 -1.91
CA PHE A 76 6.56 -3.07 -0.77
C PHE A 76 7.11 -3.73 0.49
N ALA A 77 6.69 -4.97 0.79
CA ALA A 77 7.16 -5.70 1.98
C ALA A 77 8.68 -5.88 1.96
N ASP A 78 9.25 -6.30 0.83
CA ASP A 78 10.69 -6.45 0.65
C ASP A 78 11.44 -5.14 0.89
N ARG A 79 10.98 -4.05 0.26
CA ARG A 79 11.60 -2.73 0.39
C ARG A 79 11.44 -2.14 1.80
N ALA A 80 10.28 -2.31 2.41
CA ALA A 80 10.00 -1.82 3.75
C ALA A 80 10.91 -2.50 4.80
N LEU A 81 11.02 -3.85 4.73
CA LEU A 81 11.84 -4.64 5.65
C LEU A 81 13.34 -4.43 5.44
N SER A 82 13.77 -4.03 4.26
CA SER A 82 15.17 -3.66 4.00
C SER A 82 15.49 -2.20 4.35
N SER A 83 14.49 -1.38 4.69
CA SER A 83 14.69 0.07 4.92
C SER A 83 13.95 0.56 6.16
N PHE A 84 12.80 1.21 6.02
CA PHE A 84 12.12 1.93 7.11
C PHE A 84 11.41 1.04 8.13
N PHE A 85 11.20 -0.25 7.85
CA PHE A 85 10.74 -1.27 8.80
C PHE A 85 11.83 -2.30 9.11
N SER A 86 13.10 -1.92 9.01
CA SER A 86 14.24 -2.80 9.32
C SER A 86 14.21 -3.34 10.75
N ASP A 87 13.60 -2.64 11.70
CA ASP A 87 13.41 -3.12 13.07
C ASP A 87 12.53 -4.37 13.14
N TRP A 88 11.62 -4.55 12.18
CA TRP A 88 10.77 -5.74 12.07
C TRP A 88 11.47 -6.92 11.38
N ALA A 89 12.59 -6.67 10.72
CA ALA A 89 13.23 -7.65 9.83
C ALA A 89 13.57 -8.98 10.52
N ARG A 90 14.02 -8.92 11.79
CA ARG A 90 14.35 -10.14 12.57
C ARG A 90 13.11 -10.96 12.86
N ASP A 91 12.09 -10.31 13.42
CA ASP A 91 10.86 -10.97 13.86
C ASP A 91 10.08 -11.48 12.65
N PHE A 92 10.10 -10.74 11.55
CA PHE A 92 9.54 -11.18 10.28
C PHE A 92 10.21 -12.45 9.75
N ARG A 93 11.56 -12.50 9.72
CA ARG A 93 12.28 -13.71 9.27
C ARG A 93 12.00 -14.91 10.14
N SER A 94 11.99 -14.73 11.46
CA SER A 94 11.67 -15.80 12.40
C SER A 94 10.23 -16.29 12.18
N GLY A 95 9.28 -15.36 12.10
CA GLY A 95 7.88 -15.70 11.88
C GLY A 95 7.61 -16.38 10.54
N LEU A 96 8.31 -15.95 9.47
CA LEU A 96 8.19 -16.60 8.16
C LEU A 96 8.77 -18.03 8.19
N ALA A 97 9.93 -18.22 8.83
CA ALA A 97 10.53 -19.55 8.97
C ALA A 97 9.64 -20.50 9.78
N ASP A 98 9.05 -20.01 10.87
CA ASP A 98 8.11 -20.79 11.68
C ASP A 98 6.83 -21.12 10.90
N PHE A 99 6.31 -20.16 10.12
CA PHE A 99 5.16 -20.35 9.23
C PHE A 99 5.43 -21.45 8.19
N GLN A 100 6.58 -21.36 7.50
CA GLN A 100 6.99 -22.34 6.48
C GLN A 100 7.19 -23.73 7.10
N SER A 101 7.82 -23.82 8.26
CA SER A 101 8.06 -25.08 8.98
C SER A 101 6.74 -25.75 9.37
N ARG A 102 5.80 -24.99 9.92
CA ARG A 102 4.47 -25.50 10.28
C ARG A 102 3.68 -25.95 9.07
N PHE A 103 3.71 -25.16 7.98
CA PHE A 103 3.05 -25.53 6.73
C PHE A 103 3.60 -26.84 6.17
N HIS A 104 4.93 -26.99 6.13
CA HIS A 104 5.58 -28.21 5.64
C HIS A 104 5.27 -29.43 6.52
N ALA A 105 5.20 -29.26 7.84
CA ALA A 105 4.83 -30.35 8.76
C ALA A 105 3.38 -30.83 8.53
N GLU A 106 2.46 -29.93 8.21
CA GLU A 106 1.06 -30.27 7.91
C GLU A 106 0.86 -30.79 6.49
N HIS A 107 1.66 -30.28 5.54
CA HIS A 107 1.57 -30.60 4.11
C HIS A 107 2.90 -31.09 3.51
N PRO A 108 3.46 -32.21 3.95
CA PRO A 108 4.81 -32.64 3.56
C PRO A 108 4.96 -32.95 2.05
N ALA A 109 3.86 -33.18 1.35
CA ALA A 109 3.86 -33.42 -0.11
C ALA A 109 3.85 -32.13 -0.93
N ILE A 110 3.63 -30.96 -0.30
CA ILE A 110 3.57 -29.67 -0.98
C ILE A 110 4.90 -28.93 -0.73
N PRO A 111 5.66 -28.57 -1.78
CA PRO A 111 7.03 -28.08 -1.63
C PRO A 111 7.12 -26.70 -0.95
N ALA A 112 6.09 -25.85 -1.08
CA ALA A 112 6.04 -24.51 -0.49
C ALA A 112 4.58 -24.06 -0.34
N PHE A 113 4.31 -23.10 0.54
CA PHE A 113 2.98 -22.53 0.71
C PHE A 113 2.42 -21.95 -0.61
N ALA A 114 3.26 -21.27 -1.39
CA ALA A 114 2.90 -20.72 -2.69
C ALA A 114 2.44 -21.78 -3.71
N ALA A 115 2.86 -23.04 -3.55
CA ALA A 115 2.47 -24.15 -4.44
C ALA A 115 1.15 -24.84 -4.01
N ALA A 116 0.61 -24.50 -2.86
CA ALA A 116 -0.67 -25.03 -2.38
C ALA A 116 -1.84 -24.43 -3.16
N SER A 117 -2.96 -25.14 -3.21
CA SER A 117 -4.20 -24.61 -3.76
C SER A 117 -4.73 -23.44 -2.89
N ALA A 118 -5.54 -22.57 -3.48
CA ALA A 118 -6.12 -21.42 -2.78
C ALA A 118 -6.91 -21.84 -1.51
N ASP A 119 -7.62 -22.95 -1.57
CA ASP A 119 -8.39 -23.48 -0.44
C ASP A 119 -7.45 -24.00 0.69
N GLN A 120 -6.35 -24.67 0.33
CA GLN A 120 -5.33 -25.12 1.29
C GLN A 120 -4.61 -23.93 1.93
N GLN A 121 -4.24 -22.94 1.12
CA GLN A 121 -3.65 -21.71 1.63
C GLN A 121 -4.58 -21.01 2.62
N LEU A 122 -5.85 -20.84 2.27
CA LEU A 122 -6.84 -20.20 3.12
C LEU A 122 -7.09 -20.98 4.42
N ALA A 123 -7.19 -22.32 4.32
CA ALA A 123 -7.37 -23.18 5.48
C ALA A 123 -6.21 -23.07 6.47
N PHE A 124 -4.98 -23.06 5.97
CA PHE A 124 -3.79 -22.91 6.79
C PHE A 124 -3.67 -21.51 7.42
N LEU A 125 -3.95 -20.44 6.63
CA LEU A 125 -3.89 -19.07 7.14
C LEU A 125 -4.88 -18.84 8.29
N ARG A 126 -6.06 -19.47 8.28
CA ARG A 126 -7.02 -19.40 9.39
C ARG A 126 -6.50 -19.98 10.70
N GLN A 127 -5.57 -20.92 10.65
CA GLN A 127 -4.97 -21.50 11.85
C GLN A 127 -3.90 -20.58 12.47
N VAL A 128 -3.35 -19.66 11.68
CA VAL A 128 -2.25 -18.78 12.09
C VAL A 128 -2.65 -17.31 12.14
N GLU A 129 -3.92 -16.99 11.91
CA GLU A 129 -4.40 -15.59 11.78
C GLU A 129 -4.24 -14.75 13.06
N GLU A 130 -4.10 -15.39 14.22
CA GLU A 130 -3.84 -14.71 15.49
C GLU A 130 -2.35 -14.53 15.80
N SER A 131 -1.46 -15.05 14.95
CA SER A 131 -0.02 -14.91 15.16
C SER A 131 0.50 -13.50 14.88
N SER A 132 1.55 -13.10 15.60
CA SER A 132 2.22 -11.81 15.35
C SER A 132 2.79 -11.71 13.93
N PHE A 133 3.23 -12.85 13.36
CA PHE A 133 3.68 -12.90 11.97
C PHE A 133 2.54 -12.56 11.00
N PHE A 134 1.35 -13.16 11.17
CA PHE A 134 0.22 -12.86 10.31
C PHE A 134 -0.24 -11.41 10.46
N GLU A 135 -0.17 -10.84 11.65
CA GLU A 135 -0.45 -9.42 11.86
C GLU A 135 0.52 -8.51 11.08
N MET A 136 1.84 -8.81 11.14
CA MET A 136 2.83 -8.09 10.31
C MET A 136 2.51 -8.23 8.83
N MET A 137 2.17 -9.44 8.36
CA MET A 137 1.78 -9.70 6.98
C MET A 137 0.56 -8.89 6.56
N ARG A 138 -0.45 -8.80 7.43
CA ARG A 138 -1.66 -7.99 7.19
C ARG A 138 -1.31 -6.52 7.02
N ILE A 139 -0.48 -5.97 7.91
CA ILE A 139 -0.05 -4.56 7.85
C ILE A 139 0.74 -4.30 6.55
N LEU A 140 1.73 -5.14 6.26
CA LEU A 140 2.55 -4.99 5.05
C LEU A 140 1.70 -5.11 3.78
N THR A 141 0.69 -5.98 3.78
CA THR A 141 -0.23 -6.15 2.64
C THR A 141 -1.08 -4.91 2.43
N VAL A 142 -1.69 -4.37 3.49
CA VAL A 142 -2.54 -3.17 3.41
C VAL A 142 -1.69 -1.98 2.95
N LEU A 143 -0.54 -1.75 3.58
CA LEU A 143 0.36 -0.67 3.19
C LEU A 143 0.86 -0.85 1.76
N GLY A 144 1.28 -2.06 1.39
CA GLY A 144 1.76 -2.35 0.04
C GLY A 144 0.70 -2.19 -1.04
N THR A 145 -0.57 -2.39 -0.69
CA THR A 145 -1.67 -2.25 -1.64
C THR A 145 -2.13 -0.80 -1.78
N PHE A 146 -2.14 -0.01 -0.70
CA PHE A 146 -2.81 1.29 -0.68
C PHE A 146 -1.90 2.50 -0.46
N SER A 147 -0.62 2.30 -0.14
CA SER A 147 0.32 3.42 0.00
C SER A 147 0.68 4.06 -1.35
N ALA A 148 1.39 5.18 -1.31
CA ALA A 148 1.86 5.81 -2.54
C ALA A 148 2.81 4.88 -3.32
N PRO A 149 2.69 4.78 -4.67
CA PRO A 149 3.47 3.85 -5.50
C PRO A 149 5.01 3.96 -5.32
N ARG A 150 5.49 5.13 -4.97
CA ARG A 150 6.92 5.38 -4.70
C ARG A 150 7.52 4.50 -3.60
N TYR A 151 6.71 3.91 -2.74
CA TYR A 151 7.16 2.97 -1.70
C TYR A 151 7.36 1.54 -2.21
N GLY A 152 7.08 1.26 -3.48
CA GLY A 152 7.33 -0.03 -4.14
C GLY A 152 6.12 -0.94 -4.28
N GLY A 153 4.99 -0.57 -3.67
CA GLY A 153 3.68 -1.23 -3.84
C GLY A 153 2.71 -0.37 -4.65
N ASN A 154 1.42 -0.72 -4.59
CA ASN A 154 0.34 -0.02 -5.28
C ASN A 154 0.66 0.24 -6.78
N ASP A 155 1.24 -0.78 -7.42
CA ASP A 155 1.72 -0.68 -8.79
C ASP A 155 0.58 -0.27 -9.73
N GLY A 156 0.86 0.67 -10.62
CA GLY A 156 -0.15 1.25 -11.49
C GLY A 156 -1.36 1.83 -10.75
N GLN A 157 -1.20 2.20 -9.47
CA GLN A 157 -2.29 2.70 -8.60
C GLN A 157 -3.44 1.68 -8.44
N ALA A 158 -3.14 0.38 -8.47
CA ALA A 158 -4.13 -0.68 -8.41
C ALA A 158 -5.04 -0.58 -7.17
N GLY A 159 -4.45 -0.35 -5.99
CA GLY A 159 -5.19 -0.16 -4.75
C GLY A 159 -6.02 1.13 -4.73
N TRP A 160 -5.49 2.22 -5.27
CA TRP A 160 -6.23 3.49 -5.35
C TRP A 160 -7.42 3.38 -6.31
N LYS A 161 -7.26 2.68 -7.44
CA LYS A 161 -8.38 2.38 -8.35
C LYS A 161 -9.46 1.53 -7.68
N LEU A 162 -9.06 0.57 -6.83
CA LEU A 162 -10.00 -0.23 -6.04
C LEU A 162 -10.82 0.65 -5.08
N LEU A 163 -10.19 1.63 -4.44
CA LEU A 163 -10.85 2.58 -3.54
C LEU A 163 -11.55 3.73 -4.28
N ARG A 164 -11.41 3.83 -5.61
CA ARG A 164 -11.82 4.98 -6.41
C ARG A 164 -11.17 6.28 -5.89
N PHE A 165 -9.96 6.16 -5.39
CA PHE A 165 -9.16 7.28 -4.94
C PHE A 165 -8.48 7.92 -6.15
N GLU A 166 -8.65 9.21 -6.29
CA GLU A 166 -7.98 10.03 -7.30
C GLU A 166 -6.77 10.72 -6.64
N ASP A 167 -5.59 10.56 -7.24
CA ASP A 167 -4.37 11.23 -6.79
C ASP A 167 -4.40 12.71 -7.22
N GLN A 168 -5.19 13.49 -6.50
CA GLN A 168 -5.37 14.91 -6.75
C GLN A 168 -4.93 15.73 -5.55
N HIS A 169 -4.24 16.84 -5.79
CA HIS A 169 -3.85 17.78 -4.74
C HIS A 169 -5.00 18.66 -4.29
N VAL A 170 -6.03 18.83 -5.14
CA VAL A 170 -7.21 19.65 -4.88
C VAL A 170 -8.43 18.89 -5.34
N PHE A 171 -9.40 18.75 -4.48
CA PHE A 171 -10.68 18.14 -4.80
C PHE A 171 -11.72 19.23 -5.09
N ALA A 172 -12.49 19.01 -6.16
CA ALA A 172 -13.66 19.83 -6.46
C ALA A 172 -14.93 19.19 -5.88
N PRO A 173 -15.93 19.97 -5.49
CA PRO A 173 -17.23 19.41 -5.12
C PRO A 173 -17.86 18.60 -6.28
N PRO A 174 -18.65 17.58 -5.93
CA PRO A 174 -19.08 17.16 -4.59
C PRO A 174 -17.97 16.40 -3.86
N PHE A 175 -17.75 16.73 -2.57
CA PHE A 175 -16.69 16.10 -1.74
C PHE A 175 -17.11 14.74 -1.18
N GLY A 176 -18.39 14.37 -1.28
CA GLY A 176 -18.88 13.11 -0.78
C GLY A 176 -20.32 12.81 -1.21
N TYR A 177 -20.85 11.72 -0.63
CA TYR A 177 -22.21 11.27 -0.96
C TYR A 177 -23.29 12.30 -0.60
N TYR A 178 -23.13 13.00 0.52
CA TYR A 178 -24.15 13.91 1.07
C TYR A 178 -24.21 15.28 0.38
N ASP A 179 -23.12 15.69 -0.27
CA ASP A 179 -23.07 16.97 -0.98
C ASP A 179 -23.15 16.83 -2.51
N ARG A 180 -23.30 15.57 -2.97
CA ARG A 180 -23.39 15.25 -4.41
C ARG A 180 -24.52 15.99 -5.13
N GLU A 181 -25.63 16.20 -4.44
CA GLU A 181 -26.85 16.84 -4.96
C GLU A 181 -27.06 18.26 -4.39
N TYR A 182 -26.06 18.83 -3.70
CA TYR A 182 -26.15 20.14 -3.11
C TYR A 182 -26.13 21.23 -4.17
N ALA A 183 -27.32 21.69 -4.54
CA ALA A 183 -27.50 22.73 -5.58
C ALA A 183 -27.04 24.13 -5.14
N GLY A 184 -26.69 24.33 -3.88
CA GLY A 184 -26.27 25.62 -3.32
C GLY A 184 -24.77 25.87 -3.33
N PHE A 185 -23.97 24.91 -3.80
CA PHE A 185 -22.52 25.14 -3.90
C PHE A 185 -22.20 26.02 -5.09
N VAL A 186 -21.84 27.24 -4.81
CA VAL A 186 -21.28 28.17 -5.81
C VAL A 186 -19.80 28.32 -5.49
N PRO A 187 -18.88 27.86 -6.37
CA PRO A 187 -17.45 28.12 -6.18
C PRO A 187 -17.23 29.62 -6.06
N TYR A 188 -16.36 30.04 -5.14
CA TYR A 188 -16.02 31.46 -5.07
C TYR A 188 -15.38 31.92 -6.40
N PRO A 189 -15.56 33.17 -6.81
CA PRO A 189 -14.97 33.68 -8.05
C PRO A 189 -13.44 33.46 -8.04
N GLY A 190 -12.92 32.81 -9.07
CA GLY A 190 -11.50 32.45 -9.18
C GLY A 190 -11.14 31.02 -8.80
N PHE A 191 -12.11 30.22 -8.33
CA PHE A 191 -11.88 28.78 -8.14
C PHE A 191 -11.73 28.10 -9.51
N ARG A 192 -10.54 27.56 -9.77
CA ARG A 192 -10.28 26.71 -10.95
C ARG A 192 -10.16 25.27 -10.48
N THR A 193 -10.93 24.38 -11.09
CA THR A 193 -10.70 22.94 -10.93
C THR A 193 -9.35 22.59 -11.55
N TRP A 194 -8.43 22.14 -10.72
CA TRP A 194 -7.15 21.61 -11.19
C TRP A 194 -7.36 20.19 -11.66
N THR A 195 -7.20 19.97 -12.95
CA THR A 195 -7.00 18.62 -13.47
C THR A 195 -5.49 18.37 -13.51
N ALA A 196 -5.06 17.19 -13.12
CA ALA A 196 -3.65 16.80 -12.97
C ALA A 196 -2.82 16.90 -14.28
N HIS A 197 -3.41 17.37 -15.36
CA HIS A 197 -2.79 17.46 -16.68
C HIS A 197 -2.57 18.89 -17.21
N GLU A 198 -3.02 19.92 -16.50
CA GLU A 198 -2.71 21.29 -16.89
C GLU A 198 -1.69 21.91 -15.93
N PRO A 199 -0.45 22.16 -16.38
CA PRO A 199 0.48 22.93 -15.58
C PRO A 199 -0.07 24.33 -15.34
N PRO A 200 0.21 24.98 -14.18
CA PRO A 200 -0.26 26.31 -13.89
C PRO A 200 0.21 27.25 -15.00
N GLN A 201 -0.74 27.90 -15.68
CA GLN A 201 -0.41 28.99 -16.54
C GLN A 201 -0.01 30.15 -15.63
N HIS A 202 1.27 30.39 -15.50
CA HIS A 202 1.77 31.63 -14.93
C HIS A 202 1.34 32.76 -15.89
N GLU A 203 0.26 33.44 -15.54
CA GLU A 203 -0.02 34.74 -16.15
C GLU A 203 1.21 35.62 -15.90
N GLY A 204 1.84 36.01 -17.00
CA GLY A 204 3.10 36.70 -16.99
C GLY A 204 3.07 37.90 -16.06
N ALA A 205 4.10 38.00 -15.26
CA ALA A 205 4.41 39.20 -14.52
C ALA A 205 4.39 40.39 -15.50
N GLY A 206 3.41 41.27 -15.30
CA GLY A 206 3.30 42.51 -16.10
C GLY A 206 4.63 43.23 -16.08
N THR A 207 5.17 43.46 -17.23
CA THR A 207 6.36 44.29 -17.44
C THR A 207 6.09 45.69 -16.83
N PRO A 208 6.94 46.18 -15.92
CA PRO A 208 6.78 47.52 -15.42
C PRO A 208 6.99 48.50 -16.61
N GLY A 209 5.96 49.23 -16.92
CA GLY A 209 6.00 50.26 -17.97
C GLY A 209 7.10 51.27 -17.68
N THR A 210 8.03 51.40 -18.61
CA THR A 210 8.97 52.49 -18.70
C THR A 210 8.18 53.75 -19.04
N GLY A 211 7.87 54.59 -18.02
CA GLY A 211 7.45 55.94 -18.19
C GLY A 211 8.66 56.79 -18.53
N GLY A 212 8.84 57.10 -19.78
CA GLY A 212 9.71 58.18 -20.22
C GLY A 212 8.92 59.46 -20.34
N GLY A 213 9.55 60.56 -19.99
CA GLY A 213 9.11 61.91 -20.21
C GLY A 213 9.83 62.90 -19.38
#